data_1a838eaaf80a49dee9ff9c5edba4e503
#
_entry.id   1a838eaaf80a49dee9ff9c5edba4e503
#
_cell.length_a   1.000
_cell.length_b   1.000
_cell.length_c   1.000
_cell.angle_alpha   90.00
_cell.angle_beta   90.00
_cell.angle_gamma   90.00
#
_symmetry.space_group_name_H-M   'P 1'
#
loop_
_entity.id
_entity.type
_entity.pdbx_description
1 polymer ?
#
loop_
_entity_poly.entity_id
_entity_poly.type
_entity_poly.pdbx_seq_one_letter_code
_entity_poly.pdbx_strand_id
1 'polypeptide(L)'
;VSNIGSYEDRLHDFDWALAKRELGWQDGELLNIGHICSDRVCARGLADRPALIWEGFGDRHARYSFDDLRVLSNGFAKLCREDLRLEVGDRVCVFMDKVPSLYFAFLGILKAGAVAQPLFSAFGEDSLEVRLRSAGTRAILTTQKHVKKVRR
;
A
#
# COMPACT_ATOMS: atom_id res chain seq x y z
N VAL A 1 -24.64 7.45 -0.78
CA VAL A 1 -25.07 6.30 0.03
C VAL A 1 -23.83 5.69 0.66
N SER A 2 -23.80 5.55 2.00
CA SER A 2 -22.70 4.91 2.72
C SER A 2 -22.59 3.44 2.33
N ASN A 3 -21.40 2.94 2.10
CA ASN A 3 -21.16 1.53 1.80
C ASN A 3 -21.21 0.64 3.07
N ILE A 4 -21.24 1.23 4.24
CA ILE A 4 -21.36 0.53 5.53
C ILE A 4 -22.76 0.63 6.16
N GLY A 5 -23.70 1.35 5.52
CA GLY A 5 -25.03 1.59 6.06
C GLY A 5 -25.04 2.64 7.19
N SER A 6 -25.92 2.47 8.18
CA SER A 6 -25.93 3.32 9.38
C SER A 6 -24.75 2.98 10.29
N TYR A 7 -24.05 4.00 10.77
CA TYR A 7 -22.95 3.82 11.71
C TYR A 7 -23.43 3.24 13.05
N GLU A 8 -24.57 3.72 13.52
CA GLU A 8 -25.17 3.30 14.80
C GLU A 8 -25.51 1.81 14.77
N ASP A 9 -26.15 1.33 13.69
CA ASP A 9 -26.47 -0.08 13.52
C ASP A 9 -25.20 -0.93 13.49
N ARG A 10 -24.20 -0.49 12.73
CA ARG A 10 -22.92 -1.22 12.63
C ARG A 10 -22.13 -1.23 13.92
N LEU A 11 -22.21 -0.18 14.74
CA LEU A 11 -21.55 -0.13 16.04
C LEU A 11 -22.18 -1.12 17.03
N HIS A 12 -23.51 -1.24 17.02
CA HIS A 12 -24.22 -2.19 17.88
C HIS A 12 -24.06 -3.64 17.44
N ASP A 13 -24.05 -3.88 16.13
CA ASP A 13 -24.01 -5.22 15.55
C ASP A 13 -22.59 -5.69 15.22
N PHE A 14 -21.57 -4.91 15.61
CA PHE A 14 -20.18 -5.29 15.32
C PHE A 14 -19.78 -6.56 16.06
N ASP A 15 -19.33 -7.55 15.27
CA ASP A 15 -18.73 -8.78 15.77
C ASP A 15 -17.52 -9.14 14.91
N TRP A 16 -16.44 -9.55 15.54
CA TRP A 16 -15.23 -10.03 14.85
C TRP A 16 -15.51 -11.22 13.93
N ALA A 17 -16.47 -12.08 14.30
CA ALA A 17 -16.87 -13.19 13.42
C ALA A 17 -17.53 -12.68 12.12
N LEU A 18 -18.29 -11.58 12.18
CA LEU A 18 -18.83 -10.92 10.99
C LEU A 18 -17.72 -10.36 10.12
N ALA A 19 -16.76 -9.62 10.72
CA ALA A 19 -15.63 -9.06 10.00
C ALA A 19 -14.78 -10.16 9.33
N LYS A 20 -14.52 -11.26 10.01
CA LYS A 20 -13.83 -12.43 9.46
C LYS A 20 -14.58 -13.02 8.26
N ARG A 21 -15.90 -13.19 8.36
CA ARG A 21 -16.73 -13.69 7.25
C ARG A 21 -16.71 -12.73 6.05
N GLU A 22 -16.87 -11.42 6.28
CA GLU A 22 -16.85 -10.42 5.20
C GLU A 22 -15.48 -10.37 4.52
N LEU A 23 -14.41 -10.45 5.28
CA LEU A 23 -13.05 -10.59 4.76
C LEU A 23 -12.80 -12.00 4.18
N GLY A 24 -13.61 -13.02 4.52
CA GLY A 24 -13.39 -14.42 4.24
C GLY A 24 -12.05 -14.90 4.77
N TRP A 25 -11.69 -14.46 5.96
CA TRP A 25 -10.48 -14.83 6.68
C TRP A 25 -10.80 -15.88 7.72
N GLN A 26 -9.96 -16.92 7.80
CA GLN A 26 -10.11 -18.01 8.77
C GLN A 26 -9.03 -17.89 9.85
N ASP A 27 -9.35 -18.38 11.04
CA ASP A 27 -8.40 -18.37 12.15
C ASP A 27 -7.17 -19.24 11.80
N GLY A 28 -5.99 -18.67 12.02
CA GLY A 28 -4.72 -19.28 11.66
C GLY A 28 -4.18 -18.93 10.27
N GLU A 29 -4.97 -18.29 9.43
CA GLU A 29 -4.48 -17.76 8.16
C GLU A 29 -3.64 -16.50 8.37
N LEU A 30 -2.56 -16.37 7.59
CA LEU A 30 -1.79 -15.13 7.54
C LEU A 30 -2.58 -14.05 6.79
N LEU A 31 -2.81 -12.93 7.48
CA LEU A 31 -3.49 -11.78 6.91
C LEU A 31 -2.49 -10.90 6.17
N ASN A 32 -2.65 -10.77 4.85
CA ASN A 32 -1.88 -9.84 4.03
C ASN A 32 -2.79 -8.79 3.42
N ILE A 33 -2.73 -7.56 3.93
CA ILE A 33 -3.58 -6.44 3.47
C ILE A 33 -3.35 -6.13 1.99
N GLY A 34 -2.10 -6.22 1.50
CA GLY A 34 -1.79 -6.01 0.08
C GLY A 34 -2.57 -6.99 -0.82
N HIS A 35 -2.63 -8.26 -0.43
CA HIS A 35 -3.42 -9.28 -1.13
C HIS A 35 -4.92 -9.02 -1.01
N ILE A 36 -5.41 -8.70 0.18
CA ILE A 36 -6.84 -8.47 0.44
C ILE A 36 -7.37 -7.29 -0.37
N CYS A 37 -6.60 -6.20 -0.46
CA CYS A 37 -7.02 -4.98 -1.15
C CYS A 37 -6.90 -5.04 -2.68
N SER A 38 -6.32 -6.08 -3.25
CA SER A 38 -6.13 -6.19 -4.70
C SER A 38 -6.51 -7.57 -5.24
N ASP A 39 -5.72 -8.61 -5.01
CA ASP A 39 -5.90 -9.94 -5.60
C ASP A 39 -7.27 -10.53 -5.23
N ARG A 40 -7.65 -10.42 -3.98
CA ARG A 40 -8.92 -10.94 -3.48
C ARG A 40 -10.12 -10.21 -4.08
N VAL A 41 -10.01 -8.89 -4.32
CA VAL A 41 -11.07 -8.12 -4.98
C VAL A 41 -11.25 -8.63 -6.41
N CYS A 42 -10.15 -8.88 -7.13
CA CYS A 42 -10.19 -9.48 -8.46
C CYS A 42 -10.83 -10.88 -8.44
N ALA A 43 -10.45 -11.72 -7.49
CA ALA A 43 -11.02 -13.06 -7.33
C ALA A 43 -12.53 -13.07 -7.05
N ARG A 44 -13.07 -11.96 -6.54
CA ARG A 44 -14.53 -11.77 -6.36
C ARG A 44 -15.25 -11.25 -7.62
N GLY A 45 -14.59 -11.22 -8.78
CA GLY A 45 -15.15 -10.77 -10.05
C GLY A 45 -15.24 -9.24 -10.20
N LEU A 46 -14.47 -8.50 -9.42
CA LEU A 46 -14.46 -7.02 -9.43
C LEU A 46 -13.19 -6.44 -10.07
N ALA A 47 -12.47 -7.24 -10.87
CA ALA A 47 -11.19 -6.88 -11.48
C ALA A 47 -11.25 -5.58 -12.29
N ASP A 48 -12.31 -5.40 -13.08
CA ASP A 48 -12.49 -4.22 -13.96
C ASP A 48 -13.02 -2.97 -13.24
N ARG A 49 -13.38 -3.10 -11.96
CA ARG A 49 -13.83 -1.95 -11.18
C ARG A 49 -12.70 -0.96 -10.92
N PRO A 50 -13.00 0.36 -10.88
CA PRO A 50 -11.98 1.35 -10.55
C PRO A 50 -11.51 1.17 -9.11
N ALA A 51 -10.18 1.00 -8.95
CA ALA A 51 -9.50 0.90 -7.66
C ALA A 51 -8.86 2.23 -7.26
N LEU A 52 -8.35 2.99 -8.24
CA LEU A 52 -7.69 4.27 -8.01
C LEU A 52 -8.06 5.24 -9.11
N ILE A 53 -8.59 6.40 -8.72
CA ILE A 53 -8.75 7.56 -9.57
C ILE A 53 -7.77 8.61 -9.04
N TRP A 54 -6.85 9.02 -9.90
CA TRP A 54 -5.82 9.98 -9.55
C TRP A 54 -5.95 11.26 -10.36
N GLU A 55 -5.92 12.37 -9.65
CA GLU A 55 -5.90 13.70 -10.24
C GLU A 55 -4.61 14.42 -9.83
N GLY A 56 -3.86 14.85 -10.79
CA GLY A 56 -2.60 15.56 -10.61
C GLY A 56 -2.70 17.02 -11.02
N PHE A 57 -1.63 17.76 -10.81
CA PHE A 57 -1.55 19.14 -11.21
C PHE A 57 -1.55 19.29 -12.74
N GLY A 58 -2.25 20.30 -13.29
CA GLY A 58 -2.28 20.62 -14.72
C GLY A 58 -2.99 19.55 -15.55
N ASP A 59 -4.25 19.27 -15.26
CA ASP A 59 -5.16 18.35 -15.98
C ASP A 59 -4.64 16.91 -16.16
N ARG A 60 -3.63 16.53 -15.42
CA ARG A 60 -3.16 15.14 -15.41
C ARG A 60 -4.11 14.28 -14.57
N HIS A 61 -4.64 13.26 -15.17
CA HIS A 61 -5.49 12.29 -14.50
C HIS A 61 -5.14 10.87 -14.94
N ALA A 62 -5.42 9.92 -14.09
CA ALA A 62 -5.26 8.50 -14.41
C ALA A 62 -6.31 7.68 -13.65
N ARG A 63 -6.72 6.58 -14.24
CA ARG A 63 -7.65 5.63 -13.64
C ARG A 63 -7.07 4.24 -13.75
N TYR A 64 -7.10 3.53 -12.65
CA TYR A 64 -6.60 2.15 -12.55
C TYR A 64 -7.72 1.25 -12.02
N SER A 65 -7.85 0.09 -12.62
CA SER A 65 -8.74 -0.99 -12.16
C SER A 65 -8.13 -1.74 -10.98
N PHE A 66 -8.90 -2.62 -10.35
CA PHE A 66 -8.36 -3.55 -9.36
C PHE A 66 -7.37 -4.54 -9.98
N ASP A 67 -7.55 -4.89 -11.26
CA ASP A 67 -6.56 -5.73 -11.95
C ASP A 67 -5.24 -5.00 -12.17
N ASP A 68 -5.28 -3.73 -12.60
CA ASP A 68 -4.06 -2.90 -12.68
C ASP A 68 -3.36 -2.82 -11.32
N LEU A 69 -4.13 -2.57 -10.25
CA LEU A 69 -3.61 -2.50 -8.89
C LEU A 69 -2.95 -3.82 -8.48
N ARG A 70 -3.58 -4.96 -8.81
CA ARG A 70 -3.06 -6.30 -8.57
C ARG A 70 -1.74 -6.52 -9.32
N VAL A 71 -1.72 -6.29 -10.62
CA VAL A 71 -0.55 -6.52 -11.47
C VAL A 71 0.62 -5.64 -11.05
N LEU A 72 0.38 -4.33 -10.87
CA LEU A 72 1.43 -3.38 -10.52
C LEU A 72 1.98 -3.62 -9.11
N SER A 73 1.13 -3.93 -8.14
CA SER A 73 1.60 -4.25 -6.79
C SER A 73 2.32 -5.61 -6.71
N ASN A 74 1.94 -6.59 -7.53
CA ASN A 74 2.68 -7.86 -7.66
C ASN A 74 4.07 -7.63 -8.27
N GLY A 75 4.17 -6.76 -9.27
CA GLY A 75 5.47 -6.34 -9.83
C GLY A 75 6.37 -5.70 -8.77
N PHE A 76 5.82 -4.84 -7.92
CA PHE A 76 6.57 -4.27 -6.79
C PHE A 76 6.96 -5.31 -5.73
N ALA A 77 6.09 -6.25 -5.42
CA ALA A 77 6.41 -7.33 -4.48
C ALA A 77 7.57 -8.18 -5.00
N LYS A 78 7.57 -8.47 -6.30
CA LYS A 78 8.67 -9.17 -6.98
C LYS A 78 9.99 -8.39 -6.88
N LEU A 79 9.97 -7.08 -7.22
CA LEU A 79 11.12 -6.19 -7.07
C LEU A 79 11.67 -6.24 -5.63
N CYS A 80 10.80 -6.15 -4.62
CA CYS A 80 11.22 -6.20 -3.22
C CYS A 80 11.95 -7.51 -2.89
N ARG A 81 11.46 -8.64 -3.35
CA ARG A 81 11.98 -9.96 -2.99
C ARG A 81 13.18 -10.39 -3.84
N GLU A 82 13.12 -10.20 -5.15
CA GLU A 82 14.12 -10.72 -6.07
C GLU A 82 15.29 -9.75 -6.29
N ASP A 83 14.99 -8.46 -6.54
CA ASP A 83 16.03 -7.48 -6.86
C ASP A 83 16.62 -6.84 -5.59
N LEU A 84 15.76 -6.42 -4.66
CA LEU A 84 16.20 -5.79 -3.41
C LEU A 84 16.50 -6.80 -2.30
N ARG A 85 16.16 -8.07 -2.49
CA ARG A 85 16.37 -9.18 -1.54
C ARG A 85 15.91 -8.85 -0.12
N LEU A 86 14.74 -8.21 -0.02
CA LEU A 86 14.15 -7.88 1.26
C LEU A 86 13.59 -9.12 1.93
N GLU A 87 13.77 -9.19 3.24
CA GLU A 87 13.22 -10.24 4.08
C GLU A 87 11.90 -9.81 4.70
N VAL A 88 11.15 -10.78 5.24
CA VAL A 88 9.91 -10.50 5.98
C VAL A 88 10.24 -9.63 7.20
N GLY A 89 9.51 -8.53 7.33
CA GLY A 89 9.72 -7.55 8.41
C GLY A 89 10.75 -6.46 8.09
N ASP A 90 11.43 -6.50 6.96
CA ASP A 90 12.27 -5.38 6.53
C ASP A 90 11.45 -4.12 6.29
N ARG A 91 11.96 -2.97 6.74
CA ARG A 91 11.29 -1.66 6.61
C ARG A 91 11.69 -1.00 5.30
N VAL A 92 10.68 -0.63 4.52
CA VAL A 92 10.85 0.09 3.25
C VAL A 92 10.18 1.45 3.35
N CYS A 93 10.97 2.49 3.27
CA CYS A 93 10.46 3.86 3.27
C CYS A 93 9.82 4.18 1.91
N VAL A 94 8.62 4.75 1.92
CA VAL A 94 7.96 5.33 0.75
C VAL A 94 7.97 6.84 0.93
N PHE A 95 8.91 7.51 0.23
CA PHE A 95 9.14 8.96 0.32
C PHE A 95 8.90 9.62 -1.04
N MET A 96 7.66 9.88 -1.33
CA MET A 96 7.24 10.49 -2.60
C MET A 96 5.93 11.28 -2.46
N ASP A 97 5.62 12.10 -3.46
CA ASP A 97 4.34 12.79 -3.54
C ASP A 97 3.20 11.77 -3.77
N LYS A 98 1.95 12.25 -3.69
CA LYS A 98 0.75 11.44 -3.93
C LYS A 98 0.60 11.13 -5.43
N VAL A 99 1.43 10.25 -5.93
CA VAL A 99 1.40 9.74 -7.32
C VAL A 99 0.90 8.30 -7.35
N PRO A 100 0.39 7.80 -8.47
CA PRO A 100 -0.17 6.43 -8.53
C PRO A 100 0.80 5.34 -8.05
N SER A 101 2.10 5.48 -8.35
CA SER A 101 3.13 4.54 -7.93
C SER A 101 3.26 4.39 -6.40
N LEU A 102 2.86 5.40 -5.63
CA LEU A 102 2.83 5.31 -4.16
C LEU A 102 1.93 4.15 -3.69
N TYR A 103 0.75 4.04 -4.27
CA TYR A 103 -0.24 3.03 -3.87
C TYR A 103 0.20 1.62 -4.30
N PHE A 104 0.74 1.48 -5.50
CA PHE A 104 1.25 0.20 -6.01
C PHE A 104 2.45 -0.28 -5.19
N ALA A 105 3.38 0.62 -4.90
CA ALA A 105 4.54 0.34 -4.07
C ALA A 105 4.14 -0.05 -2.64
N PHE A 106 3.23 0.73 -2.02
CA PHE A 106 2.76 0.46 -0.68
C PHE A 106 2.16 -0.96 -0.56
N LEU A 107 1.24 -1.32 -1.44
CA LEU A 107 0.65 -2.66 -1.44
C LEU A 107 1.67 -3.74 -1.80
N GLY A 108 2.58 -3.47 -2.73
CA GLY A 108 3.63 -4.41 -3.11
C GLY A 108 4.60 -4.71 -1.96
N ILE A 109 4.99 -3.71 -1.17
CA ILE A 109 5.80 -3.89 0.03
C ILE A 109 5.09 -4.82 1.02
N LEU A 110 3.80 -4.57 1.28
CA LEU A 110 2.99 -5.42 2.18
C LEU A 110 2.85 -6.84 1.64
N LYS A 111 2.65 -7.02 0.32
CA LYS A 111 2.61 -8.35 -0.33
C LYS A 111 3.91 -9.11 -0.19
N ALA A 112 5.04 -8.40 -0.23
CA ALA A 112 6.36 -9.00 -0.01
C ALA A 112 6.59 -9.46 1.44
N GLY A 113 5.69 -9.12 2.37
CA GLY A 113 5.86 -9.37 3.81
C GLY A 113 6.75 -8.34 4.51
N ALA A 114 7.11 -7.28 3.81
CA ALA A 114 7.90 -6.17 4.36
C ALA A 114 6.99 -5.13 5.03
N VAL A 115 7.59 -4.24 5.81
CA VAL A 115 6.91 -3.15 6.51
C VAL A 115 6.99 -1.88 5.69
N ALA A 116 5.86 -1.35 5.26
CA ALA A 116 5.80 -0.08 4.57
C ALA A 116 5.90 1.09 5.57
N GLN A 117 6.86 1.98 5.35
CA GLN A 117 7.10 3.20 6.14
C GLN A 117 6.82 4.45 5.29
N PRO A 118 5.57 4.87 5.13
CA PRO A 118 5.26 6.08 4.40
C PRO A 118 5.72 7.30 5.18
N LEU A 119 6.51 8.16 4.55
CA LEU A 119 6.97 9.43 5.11
C LEU A 119 6.49 10.60 4.26
N PHE A 120 6.16 11.69 4.94
CA PHE A 120 5.68 12.90 4.29
C PHE A 120 6.78 13.54 3.43
N SER A 121 6.51 13.73 2.14
CA SER A 121 7.50 14.20 1.15
C SER A 121 8.05 15.62 1.41
N ALA A 122 7.40 16.40 2.29
CA ALA A 122 7.88 17.71 2.69
C ALA A 122 8.94 17.66 3.81
N PHE A 123 9.23 16.51 4.42
CA PHE A 123 10.31 16.44 5.41
C PHE A 123 11.65 16.87 4.83
N GLY A 124 12.40 17.63 5.62
CA GLY A 124 13.80 17.96 5.36
C GLY A 124 14.72 16.76 5.60
N GLU A 125 15.97 16.89 5.17
CA GLU A 125 16.98 15.83 5.22
C GLU A 125 17.22 15.30 6.63
N ASP A 126 17.42 16.18 7.62
CA ASP A 126 17.68 15.77 9.01
C ASP A 126 16.50 15.00 9.62
N SER A 127 15.28 15.49 9.35
CA SER A 127 14.05 14.82 9.82
C SER A 127 13.85 13.44 9.18
N LEU A 128 14.26 13.31 7.92
CA LEU A 128 14.23 12.05 7.19
C LEU A 128 15.27 11.07 7.74
N GLU A 129 16.53 11.54 7.93
CA GLU A 129 17.62 10.73 8.45
C GLU A 129 17.28 10.11 9.81
N VAL A 130 16.79 10.93 10.76
CA VAL A 130 16.39 10.43 12.10
C VAL A 130 15.37 9.30 11.99
N ARG A 131 14.35 9.44 11.13
CA ARG A 131 13.29 8.45 10.98
C ARG A 131 13.77 7.18 10.32
N LEU A 132 14.60 7.30 9.30
CA LEU A 132 15.17 6.15 8.59
C LEU A 132 16.09 5.34 9.51
N ARG A 133 16.96 6.01 10.26
CA ARG A 133 17.86 5.37 11.23
C ARG A 133 17.09 4.71 12.37
N SER A 134 16.14 5.43 12.98
CA SER A 134 15.33 4.90 14.08
C SER A 134 14.53 3.66 13.70
N ALA A 135 14.00 3.61 12.49
CA ALA A 135 13.29 2.45 11.99
C ALA A 135 14.21 1.33 11.46
N GLY A 136 15.49 1.58 11.29
CA GLY A 136 16.39 0.64 10.62
C GLY A 136 15.95 0.34 9.19
N THR A 137 15.62 1.39 8.43
CA THR A 137 15.10 1.28 7.07
C THR A 137 16.11 0.63 6.14
N ARG A 138 15.69 -0.38 5.39
CA ARG A 138 16.55 -1.15 4.47
C ARG A 138 16.55 -0.60 3.04
N ALA A 139 15.43 -0.03 2.60
CA ALA A 139 15.30 0.54 1.26
C ALA A 139 14.42 1.79 1.29
N ILE A 140 14.63 2.67 0.32
CA ILE A 140 13.83 3.88 0.14
C ILE A 140 13.30 3.90 -1.29
N LEU A 141 11.99 3.98 -1.42
CA LEU A 141 11.31 4.25 -2.68
C LEU A 141 11.01 5.75 -2.77
N THR A 142 11.52 6.38 -3.80
CA THR A 142 11.33 7.82 -4.01
C THR A 142 11.19 8.16 -5.49
N THR A 143 10.79 9.38 -5.78
CA THR A 143 10.75 9.90 -7.16
C THR A 143 11.99 10.75 -7.45
N GLN A 144 12.27 10.96 -8.74
CA GLN A 144 13.39 11.81 -9.19
C GLN A 144 13.39 13.20 -8.53
N LYS A 145 12.21 13.75 -8.26
CA LYS A 145 12.02 15.02 -7.57
C LYS A 145 12.65 15.05 -6.18
N HIS A 146 12.57 13.95 -5.45
CA HIS A 146 13.01 13.87 -4.05
C HIS A 146 14.33 13.13 -3.85
N VAL A 147 14.92 12.57 -4.91
CA VAL A 147 16.13 11.75 -4.82
C VAL A 147 17.31 12.48 -4.15
N LYS A 148 17.42 13.80 -4.35
CA LYS A 148 18.49 14.62 -3.73
C LYS A 148 18.42 14.62 -2.21
N LYS A 149 17.23 14.52 -1.62
CA LYS A 149 17.04 14.51 -0.16
C LYS A 149 17.47 13.19 0.51
N VAL A 150 17.62 12.11 -0.26
CA VAL A 150 17.94 10.77 0.25
C VAL A 150 19.34 10.29 -0.12
N ARG A 151 20.11 11.07 -0.90
CA ARG A 151 21.47 10.72 -1.38
C ARG A 151 22.58 11.35 -0.54
N ARG A 152 22.39 11.55 0.74
CA ARG A 152 23.48 11.94 1.66
C ARG A 152 24.32 10.78 2.10
#